data_5b7904a8b686872c55719598432ce15b
#
_entry.id   5b7904a8b686872c55719598432ce15b
#
_cell.length_a   1.000
_cell.length_b   1.000
_cell.length_c   1.000
_cell.angle_alpha   90.00
_cell.angle_beta   90.00
_cell.angle_gamma   90.00
#
_symmetry.space_group_name_H-M   'P 1'
#
loop_
_entity.id
_entity.type
_entity.pdbx_description
1 polymer ?
#
loop_
_entity_poly.entity_id
_entity_poly.type
_entity_poly.pdbx_seq_one_letter_code
_entity_poly.pdbx_strand_id
1 'polypeptide(L)'
;NWNVRTVKYDALAYEDDDAFRENPVEISLADSHQRLVVRTNPDNGTVECLGRVTGRYETFSNEQLAALANTIMDFDHETYWDTAGAIDNNEKVFMSLKLGDEIIIDPHGANDRILQHVLLTTGHTGNMSVWAKNVGTRVVCANTYAMAMGEEAPTYKFRHLKGQVDQEHDIASALGITRSYFKTLEEVANTL
;
A
#
# COMPACT_ATOMS: atom_id res chain seq x y z
N ASN A 1 -1.80 17.61 1.90
CA ASN A 1 -1.40 16.30 2.45
C ASN A 1 -2.42 15.82 3.47
N TRP A 2 -3.04 14.69 3.18
CA TRP A 2 -3.96 14.05 4.11
C TRP A 2 -3.16 13.48 5.27
N ASN A 3 -3.35 14.05 6.46
CA ASN A 3 -2.67 13.58 7.66
C ASN A 3 -3.39 12.34 8.22
N VAL A 4 -2.82 11.16 8.01
CA VAL A 4 -3.32 9.89 8.56
C VAL A 4 -2.57 9.57 9.84
N ARG A 5 -3.30 9.37 10.93
CA ARG A 5 -2.74 9.10 12.26
C ARG A 5 -3.63 8.19 13.09
N THR A 6 -3.08 7.61 14.14
CA THR A 6 -3.87 6.90 15.15
C THR A 6 -4.20 7.83 16.32
N VAL A 7 -5.43 7.73 16.83
CA VAL A 7 -5.88 8.48 18.00
C VAL A 7 -6.52 7.53 19.02
N LYS A 8 -6.39 7.89 20.30
CA LYS A 8 -7.26 7.33 21.35
C LYS A 8 -8.64 7.95 21.19
N TYR A 9 -9.67 7.23 21.55
CA TYR A 9 -11.03 7.71 21.46
C TYR A 9 -11.88 7.18 22.63
N ASP A 10 -12.86 7.97 22.99
CA ASP A 10 -13.98 7.55 23.82
C ASP A 10 -15.17 7.24 22.90
N ALA A 11 -15.96 6.26 23.25
CA ALA A 11 -17.11 5.87 22.46
C ALA A 11 -18.40 6.24 23.18
N LEU A 12 -19.37 6.69 22.41
CA LEU A 12 -20.75 6.77 22.87
C LEU A 12 -21.42 5.44 22.54
N ALA A 13 -21.96 4.76 23.55
CA ALA A 13 -22.76 3.57 23.35
C ALA A 13 -24.23 3.97 23.26
N TYR A 14 -24.89 3.44 22.25
CA TYR A 14 -26.33 3.52 22.10
C TYR A 14 -26.86 2.08 22.16
N GLU A 15 -27.83 1.84 23.01
CA GLU A 15 -28.64 0.63 22.88
C GLU A 15 -29.66 0.83 21.76
N ASP A 16 -30.14 -0.26 21.17
CA ASP A 16 -31.06 -0.23 20.01
C ASP A 16 -32.49 0.27 20.37
N ASP A 17 -32.64 0.93 21.49
CA ASP A 17 -33.88 1.54 21.96
C ASP A 17 -33.86 3.05 21.64
N ASP A 18 -34.92 3.56 21.02
CA ASP A 18 -35.07 4.99 20.68
C ASP A 18 -34.91 5.92 21.89
N ALA A 19 -35.21 5.43 23.11
CA ALA A 19 -34.99 6.19 24.34
C ALA A 19 -33.49 6.41 24.67
N PHE A 20 -32.60 5.55 24.20
CA PHE A 20 -31.14 5.68 24.40
C PHE A 20 -30.48 6.65 23.46
N ARG A 21 -31.07 6.93 22.30
CA ARG A 21 -30.56 7.96 21.39
C ARG A 21 -30.62 9.37 21.98
N GLU A 22 -31.52 9.61 22.92
CA GLU A 22 -31.64 10.88 23.63
C GLU A 22 -30.64 11.00 24.80
N ASN A 23 -30.15 9.88 25.34
CA ASN A 23 -29.21 9.85 26.45
C ASN A 23 -28.09 8.81 26.21
N PRO A 24 -27.09 9.11 25.35
CA PRO A 24 -25.99 8.19 25.11
C PRO A 24 -25.14 8.02 26.38
N VAL A 25 -24.74 6.78 26.67
CA VAL A 25 -23.79 6.48 27.72
C VAL A 25 -22.37 6.66 27.16
N GLU A 26 -21.61 7.55 27.76
CA GLU A 26 -20.20 7.71 27.44
C GLU A 26 -19.40 6.52 28.02
N ILE A 27 -18.74 5.77 27.16
CA ILE A 27 -17.86 4.68 27.54
C ILE A 27 -16.43 5.13 27.27
N SER A 28 -15.65 5.32 28.34
CA SER A 28 -14.22 5.60 28.18
C SER A 28 -13.50 4.33 27.69
N LEU A 29 -12.92 4.43 26.51
CA LEU A 29 -12.04 3.42 25.91
C LEU A 29 -10.56 3.81 26.06
N ALA A 30 -10.26 4.80 26.89
CA ALA A 30 -8.90 5.30 27.08
C ALA A 30 -7.91 4.20 27.49
N ASP A 31 -8.36 3.22 28.26
CA ASP A 31 -7.59 2.06 28.72
C ASP A 31 -7.68 0.87 27.74
N SER A 32 -8.50 0.96 26.70
CA SER A 32 -8.56 -0.08 25.68
C SER A 32 -7.26 -0.10 24.87
N HIS A 33 -6.83 -1.29 24.46
CA HIS A 33 -5.72 -1.44 23.53
C HIS A 33 -6.09 -1.06 22.08
N GLN A 34 -7.21 -0.38 21.89
CA GLN A 34 -7.74 0.01 20.59
C GLN A 34 -7.43 1.48 20.25
N ARG A 35 -7.32 1.76 18.98
CA ARG A 35 -7.09 3.09 18.40
C ARG A 35 -7.95 3.24 17.16
N LEU A 36 -8.33 4.47 16.85
CA LEU A 36 -8.88 4.81 15.54
C LEU A 36 -7.76 5.29 14.63
N VAL A 37 -7.81 4.85 13.37
CA VAL A 37 -7.08 5.49 12.30
C VAL A 37 -7.97 6.59 11.75
N VAL A 38 -7.48 7.81 11.80
CA VAL A 38 -8.20 8.98 11.30
C VAL A 38 -7.37 9.72 10.28
N ARG A 39 -8.04 10.37 9.32
CA ARG A 39 -7.43 11.33 8.42
C ARG A 39 -8.05 12.69 8.60
N THR A 40 -7.27 13.74 8.36
CA THR A 40 -7.76 15.10 8.35
C THR A 40 -7.72 15.63 6.93
N ASN A 41 -8.85 16.09 6.42
CA ASN A 41 -8.94 16.75 5.12
C ASN A 41 -8.20 18.10 5.21
N PRO A 42 -7.17 18.34 4.37
CA PRO A 42 -6.40 19.57 4.44
C PRO A 42 -7.19 20.82 4.00
N ASP A 43 -8.25 20.63 3.21
CA ASP A 43 -8.99 21.75 2.62
C ASP A 43 -10.00 22.36 3.60
N ASN A 44 -10.60 21.53 4.45
CA ASN A 44 -11.68 21.96 5.35
C ASN A 44 -11.49 21.58 6.81
N GLY A 45 -10.41 20.84 7.14
CA GLY A 45 -10.10 20.39 8.49
C GLY A 45 -10.99 19.27 9.03
N THR A 46 -11.90 18.72 8.25
CA THR A 46 -12.75 17.61 8.70
C THR A 46 -11.92 16.38 9.03
N VAL A 47 -12.29 15.69 10.10
CA VAL A 47 -11.65 14.45 10.54
C VAL A 47 -12.56 13.29 10.21
N GLU A 48 -12.04 12.32 9.47
CA GLU A 48 -12.74 11.12 9.06
C GLU A 48 -12.11 9.88 9.69
N CYS A 49 -12.93 8.97 10.20
CA CYS A 49 -12.47 7.68 10.72
C CYS A 49 -12.34 6.68 9.57
N LEU A 50 -11.15 6.13 9.38
CA LEU A 50 -10.86 5.12 8.36
C LEU A 50 -10.98 3.69 8.89
N GLY A 51 -10.73 3.48 10.17
CA GLY A 51 -10.79 2.14 10.74
C GLY A 51 -10.40 2.09 12.21
N ARG A 52 -10.55 0.91 12.80
CA ARG A 52 -10.19 0.61 14.18
C ARG A 52 -9.06 -0.41 14.21
N VAL A 53 -8.03 -0.12 14.99
CA VAL A 53 -6.80 -0.90 15.06
C VAL A 53 -6.38 -1.16 16.50
N THR A 54 -5.43 -2.06 16.70
CA THR A 54 -4.84 -2.31 18.02
C THR A 54 -3.82 -1.23 18.38
N GLY A 55 -3.49 -1.12 19.66
CA GLY A 55 -2.48 -0.15 20.13
C GLY A 55 -1.05 -0.41 19.63
N ARG A 56 -0.80 -1.57 19.01
CA ARG A 56 0.49 -1.90 18.37
C ARG A 56 0.58 -1.43 16.92
N TYR A 57 -0.56 -1.04 16.33
CA TYR A 57 -0.58 -0.56 14.95
C TYR A 57 0.11 0.79 14.86
N GLU A 58 0.93 0.95 13.84
CA GLU A 58 1.54 2.20 13.44
C GLU A 58 1.12 2.52 12.02
N THR A 59 0.66 3.75 11.80
CA THR A 59 0.30 4.18 10.45
C THR A 59 1.55 4.26 9.58
N PHE A 60 1.46 3.74 8.36
CA PHE A 60 2.46 3.98 7.33
C PHE A 60 1.94 5.09 6.43
N SER A 61 2.57 6.26 6.52
CA SER A 61 2.06 7.45 5.83
C SER A 61 2.35 7.42 4.33
N ASN A 62 1.64 8.26 3.58
CA ASN A 62 1.88 8.40 2.15
C ASN A 62 3.29 8.93 1.86
N GLU A 63 3.81 9.78 2.75
CA GLU A 63 5.19 10.27 2.67
C GLU A 63 6.22 9.15 2.88
N GLN A 64 5.94 8.22 3.80
CA GLN A 64 6.79 7.04 4.00
C GLN A 64 6.75 6.11 2.78
N LEU A 65 5.58 5.94 2.16
CA LEU A 65 5.46 5.17 0.92
C LEU A 65 6.24 5.83 -0.22
N ALA A 66 6.20 7.16 -0.33
CA ALA A 66 6.98 7.91 -1.30
C ALA A 66 8.49 7.85 -1.02
N ALA A 67 8.89 7.91 0.26
CA ALA A 67 10.29 7.74 0.65
C ALA A 67 10.81 6.35 0.27
N LEU A 68 10.00 5.31 0.49
CA LEU A 68 10.30 3.94 0.05
C LEU A 68 10.49 3.87 -1.47
N ALA A 69 9.62 4.51 -2.25
CA ALA A 69 9.74 4.57 -3.70
C ALA A 69 11.03 5.29 -4.15
N ASN A 70 11.36 6.42 -3.53
CA ASN A 70 12.59 7.15 -3.82
C ASN A 70 13.83 6.32 -3.51
N THR A 71 13.83 5.60 -2.38
CA THR A 71 14.94 4.72 -2.03
C THR A 71 15.14 3.61 -3.07
N ILE A 72 14.05 3.04 -3.60
CA ILE A 72 14.13 2.05 -4.70
C ILE A 72 14.79 2.66 -5.93
N MET A 73 14.42 3.88 -6.31
CA MET A 73 15.03 4.58 -7.46
C MET A 73 16.49 4.97 -7.23
N ASP A 74 16.88 5.27 -6.00
CA ASP A 74 18.27 5.55 -5.65
C ASP A 74 19.17 4.30 -5.79
N PHE A 75 18.62 3.11 -5.52
CA PHE A 75 19.32 1.84 -5.73
C PHE A 75 19.33 1.39 -7.20
N ASP A 76 18.31 1.78 -7.96
CA ASP A 76 18.17 1.42 -9.36
C ASP A 76 17.87 2.65 -10.21
N HIS A 77 18.91 3.27 -10.73
CA HIS A 77 18.84 4.52 -11.51
C HIS A 77 18.07 4.39 -12.84
N GLU A 78 17.71 3.18 -13.26
CA GLU A 78 16.87 2.93 -14.42
C GLU A 78 15.38 2.85 -14.05
N THR A 79 15.08 2.77 -12.76
CA THR A 79 13.72 2.80 -12.22
C THR A 79 13.23 4.23 -12.06
N TYR A 80 12.01 4.51 -12.44
CA TYR A 80 11.41 5.85 -12.34
C TYR A 80 9.93 5.83 -12.00
N TRP A 81 9.43 6.96 -11.51
CA TRP A 81 8.02 7.17 -11.21
C TRP A 81 7.17 6.99 -12.48
N ASP A 82 6.10 6.19 -12.37
CA ASP A 82 5.12 6.03 -13.43
C ASP A 82 3.78 6.64 -13.03
N THR A 83 3.12 6.09 -12.01
CA THR A 83 1.82 6.56 -11.55
C THR A 83 1.71 6.50 -10.04
N ALA A 84 0.84 7.32 -9.48
CA ALA A 84 0.42 7.25 -8.09
C ALA A 84 -1.05 7.62 -7.97
N GLY A 85 -1.73 7.09 -6.98
CA GLY A 85 -3.13 7.38 -6.77
C GLY A 85 -3.68 6.81 -5.48
N ALA A 86 -4.94 7.11 -5.25
CA ALA A 86 -5.72 6.59 -4.15
C ALA A 86 -7.02 5.99 -4.68
N ILE A 87 -7.49 4.92 -4.04
CA ILE A 87 -8.70 4.19 -4.39
C ILE A 87 -9.51 3.90 -3.11
N ASP A 88 -10.72 3.37 -3.26
CA ASP A 88 -11.61 3.04 -2.16
C ASP A 88 -11.79 4.23 -1.20
N ASN A 89 -12.30 5.35 -1.71
CA ASN A 89 -12.44 6.61 -0.96
C ASN A 89 -11.14 7.09 -0.28
N ASN A 90 -10.01 6.90 -0.94
CA ASN A 90 -8.67 7.20 -0.43
C ASN A 90 -8.26 6.37 0.81
N GLU A 91 -8.89 5.23 1.05
CA GLU A 91 -8.49 4.29 2.10
C GLU A 91 -7.24 3.50 1.73
N LYS A 92 -7.00 3.33 0.44
CA LYS A 92 -5.79 2.69 -0.12
C LYS A 92 -5.04 3.66 -1.00
N VAL A 93 -3.73 3.64 -0.90
CA VAL A 93 -2.82 4.43 -1.72
C VAL A 93 -1.88 3.50 -2.44
N PHE A 94 -1.60 3.82 -3.69
CA PHE A 94 -0.62 3.09 -4.49
C PHE A 94 0.36 4.04 -5.18
N MET A 95 1.55 3.54 -5.42
CA MET A 95 2.61 4.16 -6.19
C MET A 95 3.23 3.10 -7.09
N SER A 96 3.29 3.37 -8.38
CA SER A 96 3.87 2.45 -9.37
C SER A 96 5.17 3.03 -9.89
N LEU A 97 6.21 2.23 -9.84
CA LEU A 97 7.50 2.53 -10.43
C LEU A 97 7.68 1.67 -11.67
N LYS A 98 8.09 2.26 -12.77
CA LYS A 98 8.49 1.51 -13.96
C LYS A 98 9.96 1.14 -13.86
N LEU A 99 10.28 -0.12 -14.07
CA LEU A 99 11.66 -0.62 -14.15
C LEU A 99 12.25 -0.33 -15.54
N GLY A 100 13.56 -0.16 -15.60
CA GLY A 100 14.25 0.13 -16.86
C GLY A 100 14.23 -1.05 -17.83
N ASP A 101 14.22 -2.27 -17.30
CA ASP A 101 14.24 -3.49 -18.08
C ASP A 101 12.87 -3.80 -18.69
N GLU A 102 12.88 -4.26 -19.94
CA GLU A 102 11.70 -4.80 -20.64
C GLU A 102 11.91 -6.31 -20.84
N ILE A 103 10.85 -7.09 -20.64
CA ILE A 103 10.85 -8.49 -21.06
C ILE A 103 10.43 -8.54 -22.53
N ILE A 104 11.21 -9.23 -23.35
CA ILE A 104 10.86 -9.46 -24.76
C ILE A 104 10.49 -10.94 -24.90
N ILE A 105 9.23 -11.20 -25.22
CA ILE A 105 8.73 -12.54 -25.51
C ILE A 105 8.74 -12.75 -27.01
N ASP A 106 9.23 -13.91 -27.44
CA ASP A 106 9.37 -14.27 -28.87
C ASP A 106 10.09 -13.17 -29.69
N PRO A 107 11.40 -12.94 -29.40
CA PRO A 107 12.14 -11.85 -30.06
C PRO A 107 12.29 -12.02 -31.58
N HIS A 108 12.08 -13.24 -32.09
CA HIS A 108 12.16 -13.59 -33.50
C HIS A 108 10.80 -13.67 -34.21
N GLY A 109 9.68 -13.61 -33.47
CA GLY A 109 8.31 -13.66 -33.98
C GLY A 109 7.50 -12.44 -33.60
N ALA A 110 6.62 -12.57 -32.60
CA ALA A 110 5.71 -11.51 -32.17
C ALA A 110 6.43 -10.28 -31.57
N ASN A 111 7.61 -10.48 -30.98
CA ASN A 111 8.42 -9.45 -30.34
C ASN A 111 7.62 -8.65 -29.29
N ASP A 112 6.81 -9.35 -28.49
CA ASP A 112 5.98 -8.75 -27.46
C ASP A 112 6.83 -8.19 -26.31
N ARG A 113 6.63 -6.94 -26.00
CA ARG A 113 7.34 -6.23 -24.93
C ARG A 113 6.47 -6.08 -23.71
N ILE A 114 6.89 -6.67 -22.59
CA ILE A 114 6.23 -6.50 -21.31
C ILE A 114 7.02 -5.49 -20.48
N LEU A 115 6.38 -4.39 -20.17
CA LEU A 115 6.92 -3.39 -19.26
C LEU A 115 6.73 -3.88 -17.83
N GLN A 116 7.78 -3.76 -17.04
CA GLN A 116 7.79 -4.21 -15.66
C GLN A 116 7.58 -3.04 -14.71
N HIS A 117 6.79 -3.28 -13.67
CA HIS A 117 6.53 -2.30 -12.64
C HIS A 117 6.71 -2.89 -11.24
N VAL A 118 7.10 -2.05 -10.29
CA VAL A 118 6.96 -2.32 -8.85
C VAL A 118 5.76 -1.52 -8.36
N LEU A 119 4.75 -2.22 -7.91
CA LEU A 119 3.58 -1.63 -7.26
C LEU A 119 3.81 -1.58 -5.76
N LEU A 120 3.95 -0.37 -5.22
CA LEU A 120 3.95 -0.09 -3.79
C LEU A 120 2.54 0.31 -3.39
N THR A 121 2.00 -0.32 -2.36
CA THR A 121 0.65 0.02 -1.90
C THR A 121 0.47 -0.20 -0.40
N THR A 122 -0.37 0.62 0.20
CA THR A 122 -0.73 0.54 1.61
C THR A 122 -2.21 0.87 1.81
N GLY A 123 -2.78 0.33 2.89
CA GLY A 123 -4.14 0.66 3.31
C GLY A 123 -4.16 1.30 4.69
N HIS A 124 -5.09 2.21 4.91
CA HIS A 124 -5.22 2.97 6.14
C HIS A 124 -6.34 2.47 7.07
N THR A 125 -7.08 1.44 6.67
CA THR A 125 -8.19 0.87 7.46
C THR A 125 -7.75 -0.14 8.52
N GLY A 126 -6.46 -0.51 8.55
CA GLY A 126 -5.89 -1.49 9.49
C GLY A 126 -5.97 -2.94 9.02
N ASN A 127 -6.58 -3.22 7.88
CA ASN A 127 -6.76 -4.57 7.32
C ASN A 127 -5.77 -4.93 6.20
N MET A 128 -4.88 -4.02 5.84
CA MET A 128 -3.89 -4.21 4.79
C MET A 128 -2.48 -3.89 5.28
N SER A 129 -1.52 -4.73 4.92
CA SER A 129 -0.09 -4.47 5.11
C SER A 129 0.42 -3.49 4.05
N VAL A 130 1.65 -3.00 4.20
CA VAL A 130 2.36 -2.36 3.10
C VAL A 130 2.88 -3.45 2.17
N TRP A 131 2.68 -3.30 0.87
CA TRP A 131 3.08 -4.28 -0.14
C TRP A 131 4.01 -3.64 -1.15
N ALA A 132 5.05 -4.37 -1.51
CA ALA A 132 5.84 -4.13 -2.71
C ALA A 132 5.67 -5.37 -3.60
N LYS A 133 5.07 -5.20 -4.76
CA LYS A 133 4.71 -6.29 -5.66
C LYS A 133 5.18 -6.02 -7.06
N ASN A 134 5.76 -7.04 -7.69
CA ASN A 134 6.09 -7.00 -9.11
C ASN A 134 4.82 -7.20 -9.93
N VAL A 135 4.62 -6.38 -10.93
CA VAL A 135 3.43 -6.45 -11.78
C VAL A 135 3.78 -6.12 -13.24
N GLY A 136 3.16 -6.85 -14.16
CA GLY A 136 3.17 -6.51 -15.59
C GLY A 136 2.10 -5.47 -15.95
N THR A 137 1.08 -5.34 -15.14
CA THR A 137 -0.01 -4.38 -15.36
C THR A 137 0.38 -2.97 -14.90
N ARG A 138 0.30 -2.01 -15.81
CA ARG A 138 0.41 -0.59 -15.47
C ARG A 138 -0.82 -0.14 -14.69
N VAL A 139 -0.63 0.33 -13.46
CA VAL A 139 -1.73 0.74 -12.57
C VAL A 139 -2.06 2.21 -12.78
N VAL A 140 -3.25 2.50 -13.27
CA VAL A 140 -3.75 3.87 -13.54
C VAL A 140 -5.13 4.14 -12.95
N CYS A 141 -5.85 3.11 -12.51
CA CYS A 141 -7.20 3.21 -11.94
C CYS A 141 -7.51 2.00 -11.04
N ALA A 142 -8.67 2.00 -10.39
CA ALA A 142 -9.08 0.91 -9.51
C ALA A 142 -9.16 -0.46 -10.24
N ASN A 143 -9.57 -0.50 -11.50
CA ASN A 143 -9.64 -1.74 -12.26
C ASN A 143 -8.25 -2.31 -12.53
N THR A 144 -7.31 -1.51 -13.01
CA THR A 144 -5.93 -1.96 -13.25
C THR A 144 -5.20 -2.26 -11.95
N TYR A 145 -5.53 -1.58 -10.85
CA TYR A 145 -5.05 -1.94 -9.51
C TYR A 145 -5.53 -3.34 -9.11
N ALA A 146 -6.82 -3.65 -9.30
CA ALA A 146 -7.36 -4.98 -9.00
C ALA A 146 -6.69 -6.08 -9.84
N MET A 147 -6.44 -5.82 -11.12
CA MET A 147 -5.70 -6.73 -12.00
C MET A 147 -4.27 -6.97 -11.49
N ALA A 148 -3.51 -5.91 -11.21
CA ALA A 148 -2.15 -5.99 -10.70
C ALA A 148 -2.07 -6.74 -9.35
N MET A 149 -3.05 -6.50 -8.46
CA MET A 149 -3.13 -7.22 -7.19
C MET A 149 -3.45 -8.69 -7.36
N GLY A 150 -4.17 -9.08 -8.41
CA GLY A 150 -4.50 -10.46 -8.77
C GLY A 150 -3.38 -11.23 -9.47
N GLU A 151 -2.33 -10.57 -9.97
CA GLU A 151 -1.20 -11.24 -10.60
C GLU A 151 -0.47 -12.18 -9.63
N GLU A 152 -0.11 -13.38 -10.08
CA GLU A 152 0.75 -14.30 -9.34
C GLU A 152 2.22 -13.88 -9.53
N ALA A 153 2.68 -12.97 -8.69
CA ALA A 153 4.02 -12.43 -8.77
C ALA A 153 4.64 -12.26 -7.37
N PRO A 154 5.97 -12.25 -7.27
CA PRO A 154 6.65 -12.03 -6.02
C PRO A 154 6.14 -10.78 -5.32
N THR A 155 5.78 -10.95 -4.06
CA THR A 155 5.22 -9.89 -3.25
C THR A 155 5.94 -9.85 -1.91
N TYR A 156 6.51 -8.71 -1.60
CA TYR A 156 7.06 -8.42 -0.30
C TYR A 156 6.01 -7.68 0.54
N LYS A 157 5.81 -8.12 1.80
CA LYS A 157 4.80 -7.56 2.70
C LYS A 157 5.42 -7.24 4.05
N PHE A 158 5.20 -6.04 4.53
CA PHE A 158 5.56 -5.68 5.89
C PHE A 158 4.36 -5.10 6.64
N ARG A 159 4.33 -5.38 7.94
CA ARG A 159 3.20 -5.03 8.79
C ARG A 159 3.34 -3.62 9.33
N HIS A 160 2.20 -2.99 9.58
CA HIS A 160 2.09 -1.72 10.30
C HIS A 160 2.36 -1.90 11.81
N LEU A 161 3.60 -2.24 12.19
CA LEU A 161 3.99 -2.47 13.58
C LEU A 161 5.15 -1.57 13.98
N LYS A 162 5.09 -1.06 15.22
CA LYS A 162 6.14 -0.25 15.83
C LYS A 162 7.51 -0.95 15.76
N GLY A 163 8.51 -0.27 15.23
CA GLY A 163 9.90 -0.73 15.20
C GLY A 163 10.22 -1.84 14.19
N GLN A 164 9.31 -2.19 13.27
CA GLN A 164 9.56 -3.20 12.24
C GLN A 164 10.02 -2.61 10.89
N VAL A 165 10.18 -1.31 10.80
CA VAL A 165 10.60 -0.67 9.55
C VAL A 165 12.12 -0.46 9.60
N ASP A 166 12.86 -1.55 9.40
CA ASP A 166 14.25 -1.46 8.96
C ASP A 166 14.25 -1.38 7.43
N GLN A 167 14.05 -0.15 6.94
CA GLN A 167 13.68 0.12 5.54
C GLN A 167 14.74 -0.36 4.54
N GLU A 168 16.04 -0.29 4.88
CA GLU A 168 17.10 -0.56 3.92
C GLU A 168 17.24 -2.04 3.57
N HIS A 169 17.15 -2.92 4.56
CA HIS A 169 17.24 -4.37 4.34
C HIS A 169 16.01 -4.92 3.61
N ASP A 170 14.84 -4.39 3.93
CA ASP A 170 13.57 -4.80 3.36
C ASP A 170 13.45 -4.38 1.89
N ILE A 171 13.98 -3.21 1.53
CA ILE A 171 14.05 -2.69 0.16
C ILE A 171 15.00 -3.53 -0.70
N ALA A 172 16.20 -3.81 -0.21
CA ALA A 172 17.19 -4.60 -0.93
C ALA A 172 16.65 -6.01 -1.22
N SER A 173 15.92 -6.59 -0.27
CA SER A 173 15.27 -7.89 -0.44
C SER A 173 14.15 -7.86 -1.48
N ALA A 174 13.31 -6.82 -1.46
CA ALA A 174 12.23 -6.63 -2.44
C ALA A 174 12.79 -6.48 -3.86
N LEU A 175 13.84 -5.67 -4.04
CA LEU A 175 14.50 -5.47 -5.33
C LEU A 175 15.23 -6.72 -5.82
N GLY A 176 15.90 -7.46 -4.93
CA GLY A 176 16.59 -8.70 -5.29
C GLY A 176 15.61 -9.77 -5.79
N ILE A 177 14.45 -9.89 -5.16
CA ILE A 177 13.36 -10.79 -5.59
C ILE A 177 12.82 -10.34 -6.96
N THR A 178 12.67 -9.04 -7.17
CA THR A 178 12.17 -8.46 -8.42
C THR A 178 13.02 -8.83 -9.61
N ARG A 179 14.31 -8.54 -9.57
CA ARG A 179 15.23 -8.81 -10.68
C ARG A 179 15.35 -10.30 -11.00
N SER A 180 15.42 -11.15 -9.97
CA SER A 180 15.48 -12.60 -10.14
C SER A 180 14.24 -13.16 -10.82
N TYR A 181 13.06 -12.69 -10.43
CA TYR A 181 11.79 -13.15 -10.99
C TYR A 181 11.67 -12.84 -12.47
N PHE A 182 11.95 -11.61 -12.87
CA PHE A 182 11.78 -11.21 -14.26
C PHE A 182 12.80 -11.89 -15.19
N LYS A 183 14.02 -12.09 -14.72
CA LYS A 183 15.01 -12.87 -15.48
C LYS A 183 14.54 -14.30 -15.72
N THR A 184 14.00 -14.95 -14.70
CA THR A 184 13.45 -16.30 -14.82
C THR A 184 12.22 -16.32 -15.74
N LEU A 185 11.35 -15.33 -15.68
CA LEU A 185 10.17 -15.23 -16.53
C LEU A 185 10.56 -15.11 -18.00
N GLU A 186 11.53 -14.26 -18.31
CA GLU A 186 12.06 -14.12 -19.68
C GLU A 186 12.68 -15.42 -20.19
N GLU A 187 13.51 -16.10 -19.39
CA GLU A 187 14.12 -17.36 -19.73
C GLU A 187 13.06 -18.44 -20.02
N VAL A 188 12.04 -18.57 -19.17
CA VAL A 188 10.95 -19.54 -19.35
C VAL A 188 10.10 -19.21 -20.57
N ALA A 189 9.70 -17.95 -20.75
CA ALA A 189 8.87 -17.52 -21.88
C ALA A 189 9.55 -17.73 -23.24
N ASN A 190 10.88 -17.60 -23.30
CA ASN A 190 11.66 -17.81 -24.52
C ASN A 190 12.09 -19.27 -24.74
N THR A 191 11.76 -20.18 -23.82
CA THR A 191 12.09 -21.64 -23.93
C THR A 191 10.90 -22.44 -24.41
N LEU A 192 9.68 -21.92 -24.34
CA LEU A 192 8.43 -22.53 -24.81
C LEU A 192 8.17 -22.23 -26.28
#